data_74151a88fa1e9290f3f81e0aeebcac79
#
_entry.id   74151a88fa1e9290f3f81e0aeebcac79
#
_cell.length_a   1.000
_cell.length_b   1.000
_cell.length_c   1.000
_cell.angle_alpha   90.00
_cell.angle_beta   90.00
_cell.angle_gamma   90.00
#
_symmetry.space_group_name_H-M   'P 1'
#
loop_
_entity.id
_entity.type
_entity.pdbx_description
1 polymer ?
#
loop_
_entity_poly.entity_id
_entity_poly.type
_entity_poly.pdbx_seq_one_letter_code
_entity_poly.pdbx_strand_id
1 'polypeptide(L)' 'MRFATYFWDAATEPRFGFKKDNYIVDIINCTKWFNEQYKRQLFLRTPSSLKEALGNWKVNFEKLKELDSAISQ' A
#
# COMPACT_ATOMS: atom_id res chain seq x y z
N MET A 1 -10.55 -0.67 6.66
CA MET A 1 -9.37 -0.25 5.91
C MET A 1 -9.70 1.02 5.15
N ARG A 2 -8.89 2.03 5.33
CA ARG A 2 -9.08 3.33 4.67
C ARG A 2 -7.87 3.65 3.81
N PHE A 3 -8.11 4.27 2.66
CA PHE A 3 -7.06 4.70 1.75
C PHE A 3 -7.01 6.21 1.68
N ALA A 4 -5.82 6.75 1.41
CA ALA A 4 -5.63 8.17 1.19
C ALA A 4 -4.66 8.37 0.03
N THR A 5 -4.94 9.39 -0.79
CA THR A 5 -4.02 9.84 -1.82
C THR A 5 -3.37 11.13 -1.30
N TYR A 6 -2.05 11.21 -1.42
CA TYR A 6 -1.32 12.33 -0.86
C TYR A 6 -0.10 12.66 -1.71
N PHE A 7 0.43 13.87 -1.50
CA PHE A 7 1.67 14.29 -2.15
C PHE A 7 2.80 14.24 -1.14
N TRP A 8 3.90 13.62 -1.54
CA TRP A 8 5.12 13.61 -0.77
C TRP A 8 5.97 14.80 -1.23
N ASP A 9 6.70 15.45 -0.32
CA ASP A 9 7.49 16.66 -0.61
C ASP A 9 8.40 16.54 -1.84
N ALA A 10 9.01 15.38 -2.04
CA ALA A 10 9.94 15.16 -3.14
C ALA A 10 9.29 14.44 -4.34
N ALA A 11 8.01 14.12 -4.26
CA ALA A 11 7.34 13.35 -5.30
C ALA A 11 6.69 14.28 -6.33
N THR A 12 6.81 13.92 -7.61
CA THR A 12 6.15 14.63 -8.70
C THR A 12 4.75 14.08 -8.96
N GLU A 13 4.45 12.89 -8.42
CA GLU A 13 3.18 12.22 -8.62
C GLU A 13 2.54 11.93 -7.26
N PRO A 14 1.18 11.89 -7.20
CA PRO A 14 0.51 11.53 -5.95
C PRO A 14 0.78 10.07 -5.59
N ARG A 15 0.90 9.83 -4.29
CA ARG A 15 1.09 8.51 -3.72
C ARG A 15 -0.17 8.10 -2.97
N PHE A 16 -0.35 6.81 -2.71
CA PHE A 16 -1.47 6.41 -1.87
C PHE A 16 -1.01 5.47 -0.78
N GLY A 17 -1.82 5.39 0.26
CA GLY A 17 -1.51 4.54 1.38
C GLY A 17 -2.71 4.29 2.25
N PHE A 18 -2.51 3.58 3.36
CA PHE A 18 -3.53 3.36 4.37
C PHE A 18 -3.56 4.54 5.33
N LYS A 19 -4.75 5.00 5.64
CA LYS A 19 -4.92 6.00 6.71
C LYS A 19 -5.08 5.25 8.03
N LYS A 20 -4.16 5.49 8.96
CA LYS A 20 -4.16 4.92 10.30
C LYS A 20 -4.13 6.05 11.32
N ASP A 21 -5.24 6.28 12.02
CA ASP A 21 -5.36 7.33 13.05
C ASP A 21 -4.85 8.69 12.55
N ASN A 22 -3.66 9.10 12.95
CA ASN A 22 -3.08 10.40 12.62
C ASN A 22 -1.99 10.34 11.55
N TYR A 23 -1.81 9.21 10.90
CA TYR A 23 -0.74 9.07 9.93
C TYR A 23 -1.17 8.24 8.73
N ILE A 24 -0.36 8.32 7.67
CA ILE A 24 -0.59 7.56 6.43
C ILE A 24 0.59 6.62 6.24
N VAL A 25 0.28 5.35 6.00
CA VAL A 25 1.28 4.32 5.71
C VAL A 25 1.37 4.19 4.19
N ASP A 26 2.52 4.58 3.62
CA ASP A 26 2.74 4.50 2.19
C ASP A 26 2.75 3.05 1.71
N ILE A 27 1.97 2.75 0.68
CA ILE A 27 1.82 1.37 0.20
C ILE A 27 3.14 0.81 -0.33
N ILE A 28 3.88 1.60 -1.10
CA ILE A 28 5.13 1.13 -1.70
C ILE A 28 6.16 0.79 -0.62
N ASN A 29 6.36 1.71 0.33
CA ASN A 29 7.32 1.49 1.40
C ASN A 29 6.90 0.36 2.33
N CYS A 30 5.62 0.28 2.63
CA CYS A 30 5.08 -0.77 3.48
C CYS A 30 5.22 -2.15 2.83
N THR A 31 5.01 -2.22 1.51
CA THR A 31 5.17 -3.48 0.76
C THR A 31 6.63 -3.94 0.79
N LYS A 32 7.58 -3.01 0.66
CA LYS A 32 9.00 -3.36 0.78
C LYS A 32 9.30 -3.96 2.15
N TRP A 33 8.82 -3.32 3.21
CA TRP A 33 8.97 -3.83 4.56
C TRP A 33 8.36 -5.24 4.70
N PHE A 34 7.16 -5.44 4.18
CA PHE A 34 6.47 -6.71 4.24
C PHE A 34 7.27 -7.81 3.55
N ASN A 35 7.77 -7.53 2.34
CA ASN A 35 8.52 -8.51 1.57
C ASN A 35 9.81 -8.93 2.28
N GLU A 36 10.48 -7.99 2.92
CA GLU A 36 11.68 -8.29 3.70
C GLU A 36 11.36 -9.08 4.97
N GLN A 37 10.29 -8.68 5.66
CA GLN A 37 9.92 -9.28 6.94
C GLN A 37 9.46 -10.72 6.79
N TYR A 38 8.69 -11.02 5.76
CA TYR A 38 8.10 -12.33 5.55
C TYR A 38 8.78 -13.14 4.47
N LYS A 39 9.83 -12.61 3.84
CA LYS A 39 10.60 -13.31 2.81
C LYS A 39 9.73 -13.74 1.63
N ARG A 40 8.78 -12.91 1.23
CA ARG A 40 7.89 -13.20 0.10
C ARG A 40 7.53 -11.91 -0.63
N GLN A 41 7.15 -12.08 -1.90
CA GLN A 41 6.70 -10.98 -2.75
C GLN A 41 5.18 -10.89 -2.69
N LEU A 42 4.65 -9.85 -2.03
CA LEU A 42 3.21 -9.70 -1.85
C LEU A 42 2.50 -9.39 -3.17
N PHE A 43 3.06 -8.48 -3.96
CA PHE A 43 2.52 -8.11 -5.27
C PHE A 43 3.50 -8.51 -6.36
N LEU A 44 2.98 -8.98 -7.50
CA LEU A 44 3.78 -9.08 -8.71
C LEU A 44 4.28 -7.70 -9.11
N ARG A 45 3.38 -6.73 -9.02
CA ARG A 45 3.69 -5.32 -9.26
C ARG A 45 2.91 -4.50 -8.23
N THR A 46 3.63 -3.84 -7.34
CA THR A 46 3.00 -3.01 -6.32
C THR A 46 2.29 -1.82 -6.98
N PRO A 47 0.99 -1.63 -6.73
CA PRO A 47 0.29 -0.49 -7.32
C PRO A 47 0.85 0.83 -6.75
N SER A 48 1.09 1.78 -7.63
CA SER A 48 1.65 3.08 -7.24
C SER A 48 0.58 4.13 -6.94
N SER A 49 -0.67 3.84 -7.29
CA SER A 49 -1.79 4.74 -7.05
C SER A 49 -3.05 3.93 -6.81
N LEU A 50 -4.07 4.58 -6.24
CA LEU A 50 -5.37 3.93 -6.04
C LEU A 50 -5.99 3.56 -7.38
N LYS A 51 -5.84 4.40 -8.39
CA LYS A 51 -6.33 4.12 -9.74
C LYS A 51 -5.71 2.85 -10.29
N GLU A 52 -4.40 2.68 -10.12
CA GLU A 52 -3.70 1.48 -10.56
C GLU A 52 -4.18 0.24 -9.81
N ALA A 53 -4.42 0.37 -8.50
CA ALA A 53 -4.93 -0.71 -7.68
C ALA A 53 -6.34 -1.13 -8.12
N LEU A 54 -7.17 -0.18 -8.51
CA LEU A 54 -8.54 -0.44 -8.95
C LEU A 54 -8.58 -1.20 -10.28
N GLY A 55 -7.52 -1.12 -11.08
CA GLY A 55 -7.43 -1.82 -12.36
C GLY A 55 -7.55 -3.35 -12.22
N ASN A 56 -7.17 -3.90 -11.06
CA ASN A 56 -7.35 -5.31 -10.74
C ASN A 56 -7.74 -5.43 -9.27
N TRP A 57 -8.85 -4.81 -8.93
CA TRP A 57 -9.22 -4.57 -7.53
C TRP A 57 -9.40 -5.84 -6.73
N LYS A 58 -10.04 -6.86 -7.32
CA LYS A 58 -10.31 -8.10 -6.59
C LYS A 58 -9.03 -8.73 -6.05
N VAL A 59 -8.00 -8.80 -6.88
CA VAL A 59 -6.70 -9.36 -6.49
C VAL A 59 -5.97 -8.41 -5.54
N ASN A 60 -5.92 -7.13 -5.88
CA ASN A 60 -5.20 -6.15 -5.09
C ASN A 60 -5.82 -5.95 -3.71
N PHE A 61 -7.14 -5.99 -3.63
CA PHE A 61 -7.84 -5.82 -2.35
C PHE A 61 -7.44 -6.90 -1.33
N GLU A 62 -7.37 -8.15 -1.77
CA GLU A 62 -6.97 -9.25 -0.89
C GLU A 62 -5.53 -9.04 -0.37
N LYS A 63 -4.64 -8.61 -1.25
CA LYS A 63 -3.24 -8.35 -0.88
C LYS A 63 -3.12 -7.14 0.04
N LEU A 64 -3.89 -6.10 -0.21
CA LEU A 64 -3.91 -4.92 0.65
C LEU A 64 -4.47 -5.23 2.04
N LYS A 65 -5.46 -6.11 2.12
CA LYS A 65 -5.98 -6.58 3.41
C LYS A 65 -4.90 -7.33 4.20
N GLU A 66 -4.15 -8.19 3.52
CA GLU A 66 -3.05 -8.92 4.15
C GLU A 66 -1.99 -7.97 4.70
N LEU A 67 -1.64 -6.94 3.90
CA LEU A 67 -0.69 -5.93 4.31
C LEU A 67 -1.20 -5.13 5.51
N ASP A 68 -2.46 -4.72 5.48
CA ASP A 68 -3.08 -3.99 6.58
C ASP A 68 -3.06 -4.80 7.88
N SER A 69 -3.35 -6.09 7.80
CA SER A 69 -3.30 -6.97 8.95
C SER A 69 -1.89 -7.08 9.53
N ALA A 70 -0.89 -7.14 8.66
CA ALA A 70 0.51 -7.24 9.09
C ALA A 70 0.97 -6.00 9.84
N ILE A 71 0.59 -4.80 9.38
CA ILE A 71 1.00 -3.57 10.05
C ILE A 71 0.19 -3.24 11.31
N SER A 72 -0.93 -3.92 11.50
CA SER A 72 -1.79 -3.73 12.67
C SER A 72 -1.40 -4.61 13.85
N GLN A 73 -0.45 -5.47 13.66
CA GLN A 73 0.03 -6.37 14.73
C GLN A 73 1.14 -5.74 15.57
#